data_ac0c85416ed0635e1cce779d9e6ec700
#
_entry.id   ac0c85416ed0635e1cce779d9e6ec700
#
_cell.length_a   1.000
_cell.length_b   1.000
_cell.length_c   1.000
_cell.angle_alpha   90.00
_cell.angle_beta   90.00
_cell.angle_gamma   90.00
#
_symmetry.space_group_name_H-M   'P 1'
#
loop_
_entity.id
_entity.type
_entity.pdbx_description
1 polymer ?
#
loop_
_entity_poly.entity_id
_entity_poly.type
_entity_poly.pdbx_seq_one_letter_code
_entity_poly.pdbx_strand_id
1 'polypeptide(L)'
;ISLQLYEKLIKAGYAKSDTESKENQKFFSQKIKSFKVEDLGFREKLIYYQIWVWYSLLVQDFLSTYKYASKWIDTFNKNPEMIKIHPVFYLKGYNFLLEALALIRYPSKFKNRLNDLINSVESTSFPTNQNLTALIFIYKYNNLFNLHVLEGNFKASIKIVPEVLDGIEINKNFIDHHHIMLLYYKIACMYFTVDDYDNCIKYVSKIIKNK
;
A
#
# COMPACT_ATOMS: atom_id res chain seq x y z
N ILE A 1 -9.69 -20.57 9.42
CA ILE A 1 -10.35 -19.29 9.78
C ILE A 1 -9.74 -18.14 8.96
N SER A 2 -8.39 -17.95 8.97
CA SER A 2 -7.75 -16.86 8.18
C SER A 2 -8.05 -16.96 6.68
N LEU A 3 -8.04 -18.17 6.11
CA LEU A 3 -8.37 -18.42 4.71
C LEU A 3 -9.83 -18.05 4.37
N GLN A 4 -10.77 -18.41 5.26
CA GLN A 4 -12.19 -18.09 5.07
C GLN A 4 -12.46 -16.58 5.16
N LEU A 5 -11.76 -15.88 6.07
CA LEU A 5 -11.82 -14.44 6.20
C LEU A 5 -11.21 -13.74 4.96
N TYR A 6 -10.07 -14.25 4.49
CA TYR A 6 -9.40 -13.77 3.29
C TYR A 6 -10.27 -13.95 2.03
N GLU A 7 -10.86 -15.14 1.87
CA GLU A 7 -11.76 -15.44 0.76
C GLU A 7 -12.98 -14.51 0.75
N LYS A 8 -13.57 -14.25 1.92
CA LYS A 8 -14.70 -13.32 2.03
C LYS A 8 -14.31 -11.88 1.71
N LEU A 9 -13.12 -11.44 2.13
CA LEU A 9 -12.57 -10.12 1.77
C LEU A 9 -12.37 -9.95 0.28
N ILE A 10 -11.82 -10.95 -0.41
CA ILE A 10 -11.65 -10.90 -1.87
C ILE A 10 -13.00 -10.90 -2.59
N LYS A 11 -13.98 -11.69 -2.14
CA LYS A 11 -15.29 -11.80 -2.78
C LYS A 11 -16.20 -10.61 -2.50
N ALA A 12 -16.11 -10.00 -1.33
CA ALA A 12 -16.97 -8.88 -0.95
C ALA A 12 -16.62 -7.58 -1.70
N GLY A 13 -15.34 -7.37 -2.03
CA GLY A 13 -14.89 -6.08 -2.54
C GLY A 13 -15.22 -4.97 -1.54
N TYR A 14 -15.47 -3.76 -2.04
CA TYR A 14 -16.01 -2.68 -1.21
C TYR A 14 -17.49 -2.94 -0.92
N ALA A 15 -17.91 -2.72 0.34
CA ALA A 15 -19.31 -2.80 0.73
C ALA A 15 -20.15 -1.82 -0.14
N LYS A 16 -21.16 -2.35 -0.84
CA LYS A 16 -21.98 -1.59 -1.78
C LYS A 16 -23.21 -0.97 -1.13
N SER A 17 -23.49 -1.34 0.13
CA SER A 17 -24.61 -0.82 0.91
C SER A 17 -24.29 -0.86 2.41
N ASP A 18 -25.02 -0.06 3.19
CA ASP A 18 -24.93 -0.06 4.65
C ASP A 18 -25.28 -1.43 5.26
N THR A 19 -26.22 -2.14 4.65
CA THR A 19 -26.62 -3.49 5.10
C THR A 19 -25.47 -4.47 4.93
N GLU A 20 -24.83 -4.51 3.77
CA GLU A 20 -23.69 -5.35 3.49
C GLU A 20 -22.48 -5.01 4.37
N SER A 21 -22.28 -3.71 4.62
CA SER A 21 -21.26 -3.23 5.56
C SER A 21 -21.50 -3.76 6.97
N LYS A 22 -22.74 -3.66 7.49
CA LYS A 22 -23.13 -4.15 8.83
C LYS A 22 -23.01 -5.68 8.95
N GLU A 23 -23.39 -6.42 7.92
CA GLU A 23 -23.26 -7.90 7.89
C GLU A 23 -21.78 -8.31 7.90
N ASN A 24 -20.95 -7.68 7.09
CA ASN A 24 -19.52 -7.89 7.10
C ASN A 24 -18.92 -7.57 8.48
N GLN A 25 -19.31 -6.44 9.06
CA GLN A 25 -18.87 -6.01 10.39
C GLN A 25 -19.23 -7.06 11.47
N LYS A 26 -20.46 -7.55 11.48
CA LYS A 26 -20.90 -8.59 12.40
C LYS A 26 -20.11 -9.89 12.24
N PHE A 27 -19.94 -10.35 11.00
CA PHE A 27 -19.18 -11.55 10.69
C PHE A 27 -17.73 -11.45 11.17
N PHE A 28 -17.02 -10.37 10.81
CA PHE A 28 -15.62 -10.17 11.17
C PHE A 28 -15.44 -10.04 12.69
N SER A 29 -16.28 -9.24 13.35
CA SER A 29 -16.17 -9.03 14.80
C SER A 29 -16.40 -10.31 15.60
N GLN A 30 -17.29 -11.21 15.15
CA GLN A 30 -17.54 -12.49 15.80
C GLN A 30 -16.37 -13.48 15.65
N LYS A 31 -15.76 -13.53 14.45
CA LYS A 31 -14.67 -14.49 14.16
C LYS A 31 -13.33 -14.04 14.74
N ILE A 32 -13.03 -12.75 14.72
CA ILE A 32 -11.73 -12.22 15.15
C ILE A 32 -11.65 -12.06 16.67
N LYS A 33 -12.75 -11.84 17.38
CA LYS A 33 -12.79 -11.74 18.85
C LYS A 33 -12.38 -13.05 19.55
N SER A 34 -12.34 -14.18 18.84
CA SER A 34 -11.92 -15.45 19.41
C SER A 34 -10.40 -15.64 19.54
N PHE A 35 -9.59 -14.66 19.07
CA PHE A 35 -8.13 -14.75 19.11
C PHE A 35 -7.52 -13.81 20.14
N LYS A 36 -6.66 -14.33 21.00
CA LYS A 36 -5.74 -13.56 21.81
C LYS A 36 -4.47 -13.34 20.99
N VAL A 37 -4.20 -12.09 20.61
CA VAL A 37 -3.06 -11.73 19.73
C VAL A 37 -1.73 -12.10 20.37
N GLU A 38 -1.66 -12.09 21.70
CA GLU A 38 -0.50 -12.43 22.49
C GLU A 38 -0.06 -13.89 22.27
N ASP A 39 -1.02 -14.78 22.07
CA ASP A 39 -0.80 -16.22 21.90
C ASP A 39 -0.38 -16.58 20.45
N LEU A 40 -0.44 -15.62 19.52
CA LEU A 40 -0.10 -15.85 18.11
C LEU A 40 1.42 -15.78 17.88
N GLY A 41 1.92 -16.69 17.04
CA GLY A 41 3.27 -16.63 16.51
C GLY A 41 3.49 -15.42 15.61
N PHE A 42 4.75 -15.15 15.24
CA PHE A 42 5.11 -13.96 14.45
C PHE A 42 4.30 -13.84 13.16
N ARG A 43 4.31 -14.88 12.32
CA ARG A 43 3.60 -14.91 11.04
C ARG A 43 2.08 -14.80 11.21
N GLU A 44 1.54 -15.43 12.24
CA GLU A 44 0.11 -15.38 12.55
C GLU A 44 -0.31 -13.95 12.95
N LYS A 45 0.51 -13.22 13.71
CA LYS A 45 0.30 -11.79 14.02
C LYS A 45 0.26 -10.95 12.75
N LEU A 46 1.16 -11.17 11.79
CA LEU A 46 1.16 -10.44 10.53
C LEU A 46 -0.14 -10.68 9.75
N ILE A 47 -0.59 -11.95 9.64
CA ILE A 47 -1.84 -12.30 8.97
C ILE A 47 -3.05 -11.70 9.71
N TYR A 48 -3.05 -11.73 11.04
CA TYR A 48 -4.09 -11.13 11.86
C TYR A 48 -4.21 -9.62 11.60
N TYR A 49 -3.09 -8.89 11.63
CA TYR A 49 -3.10 -7.44 11.36
C TYR A 49 -3.47 -7.13 9.91
N GLN A 50 -3.03 -7.92 8.95
CA GLN A 50 -3.43 -7.79 7.55
C GLN A 50 -4.95 -7.91 7.37
N ILE A 51 -5.58 -8.88 8.02
CA ILE A 51 -7.04 -9.07 8.00
C ILE A 51 -7.75 -7.83 8.54
N TRP A 52 -7.29 -7.28 9.67
CA TRP A 52 -7.87 -6.07 10.24
C TRP A 52 -7.66 -4.83 9.38
N VAL A 53 -6.50 -4.67 8.76
CA VAL A 53 -6.22 -3.58 7.82
C VAL A 53 -7.19 -3.64 6.64
N TRP A 54 -7.34 -4.80 6.01
CA TRP A 54 -8.24 -4.96 4.88
C TRP A 54 -9.71 -4.75 5.25
N TYR A 55 -10.13 -5.31 6.39
CA TYR A 55 -11.47 -5.08 6.90
C TYR A 55 -11.74 -3.59 7.13
N SER A 56 -10.83 -2.90 7.80
CA SER A 56 -10.97 -1.47 8.09
C SER A 56 -11.02 -0.63 6.81
N LEU A 57 -10.23 -0.98 5.78
CA LEU A 57 -10.31 -0.34 4.46
C LEU A 57 -11.69 -0.57 3.82
N LEU A 58 -12.21 -1.80 3.86
CA LEU A 58 -13.52 -2.13 3.28
C LEU A 58 -14.67 -1.34 3.90
N VAL A 59 -14.63 -1.12 5.22
CA VAL A 59 -15.64 -0.34 5.94
C VAL A 59 -15.28 1.15 6.05
N GLN A 60 -14.20 1.58 5.40
CA GLN A 60 -13.69 2.96 5.37
C GLN A 60 -13.35 3.53 6.77
N ASP A 61 -13.01 2.66 7.70
CA ASP A 61 -12.46 3.04 9.01
C ASP A 61 -10.93 3.23 8.90
N PHE A 62 -10.51 4.38 8.37
CA PHE A 62 -9.11 4.67 8.10
C PHE A 62 -8.26 4.83 9.38
N LEU A 63 -8.88 5.20 10.51
CA LEU A 63 -8.19 5.26 11.79
C LEU A 63 -7.83 3.85 12.30
N SER A 64 -8.75 2.90 12.18
CA SER A 64 -8.47 1.49 12.47
C SER A 64 -7.45 0.91 11.49
N THR A 65 -7.52 1.27 10.20
CA THR A 65 -6.49 0.89 9.21
C THR A 65 -5.10 1.34 9.68
N TYR A 66 -4.96 2.61 10.06
CA TYR A 66 -3.72 3.15 10.60
C TYR A 66 -3.26 2.40 11.87
N LYS A 67 -4.18 2.16 12.81
CA LYS A 67 -3.91 1.45 14.06
C LYS A 67 -3.33 0.05 13.82
N TYR A 68 -3.96 -0.72 12.95
CA TYR A 68 -3.54 -2.10 12.69
C TYR A 68 -2.31 -2.19 11.79
N ALA A 69 -2.14 -1.30 10.81
CA ALA A 69 -0.93 -1.20 10.03
C ALA A 69 0.29 -0.80 10.89
N SER A 70 0.09 0.13 11.86
CA SER A 70 1.15 0.47 12.83
C SER A 70 1.55 -0.73 13.68
N LYS A 71 0.60 -1.49 14.21
CA LYS A 71 0.88 -2.71 15.00
C LYS A 71 1.58 -3.78 14.15
N TRP A 72 1.25 -3.87 12.88
CA TRP A 72 1.94 -4.76 11.95
C TRP A 72 3.42 -4.40 11.86
N ILE A 73 3.76 -3.13 11.60
CA ILE A 73 5.15 -2.66 11.53
C ILE A 73 5.85 -2.78 12.89
N ASP A 74 5.17 -2.49 14.01
CA ASP A 74 5.72 -2.65 15.35
C ASP A 74 6.12 -4.10 15.67
N THR A 75 5.48 -5.08 15.02
CA THR A 75 5.87 -6.49 15.14
C THR A 75 7.26 -6.74 14.53
N PHE A 76 7.59 -6.08 13.43
CA PHE A 76 8.93 -6.12 12.84
C PHE A 76 9.95 -5.30 13.64
N ASN A 77 9.56 -4.12 14.15
CA ASN A 77 10.44 -3.30 14.97
C ASN A 77 10.92 -4.03 16.24
N LYS A 78 10.07 -4.92 16.78
CA LYS A 78 10.41 -5.77 17.94
C LYS A 78 11.23 -7.01 17.56
N ASN A 79 11.27 -7.38 16.29
CA ASN A 79 11.94 -8.57 15.76
C ASN A 79 12.58 -8.22 14.40
N PRO A 80 13.62 -7.37 14.39
CA PRO A 80 14.17 -6.83 13.14
C PRO A 80 14.80 -7.90 12.24
N GLU A 81 15.26 -9.01 12.79
CA GLU A 81 15.78 -10.17 12.05
C GLU A 81 14.72 -10.79 11.14
N MET A 82 13.43 -10.64 11.49
CA MET A 82 12.31 -11.19 10.72
C MET A 82 12.05 -10.42 9.42
N ILE A 83 12.62 -9.23 9.24
CA ILE A 83 12.57 -8.49 7.97
C ILE A 83 13.22 -9.31 6.85
N LYS A 84 14.37 -9.95 7.13
CA LYS A 84 15.06 -10.81 6.15
C LYS A 84 14.26 -12.06 5.78
N ILE A 85 13.49 -12.59 6.72
CA ILE A 85 12.69 -13.82 6.54
C ILE A 85 11.36 -13.51 5.85
N HIS A 86 10.78 -12.35 6.13
CA HIS A 86 9.46 -11.94 5.64
C HIS A 86 9.44 -10.55 4.97
N PRO A 87 10.37 -10.26 4.00
CA PRO A 87 10.51 -8.93 3.44
C PRO A 87 9.24 -8.43 2.72
N VAL A 88 8.51 -9.32 2.05
CA VAL A 88 7.26 -8.97 1.37
C VAL A 88 6.18 -8.52 2.37
N PHE A 89 6.06 -9.18 3.52
CA PHE A 89 5.13 -8.73 4.57
C PHE A 89 5.54 -7.39 5.17
N TYR A 90 6.83 -7.16 5.35
CA TYR A 90 7.34 -5.87 5.81
C TYR A 90 6.98 -4.74 4.85
N LEU A 91 7.27 -4.91 3.55
CA LEU A 91 6.93 -3.94 2.51
C LEU A 91 5.42 -3.68 2.42
N LYS A 92 4.60 -4.74 2.43
CA LYS A 92 3.13 -4.61 2.44
C LYS A 92 2.61 -3.87 3.66
N GLY A 93 3.15 -4.17 4.85
CA GLY A 93 2.78 -3.47 6.08
C GLY A 93 3.05 -1.97 6.01
N TYR A 94 4.22 -1.58 5.50
CA TYR A 94 4.54 -0.17 5.27
C TYR A 94 3.65 0.48 4.22
N ASN A 95 3.36 -0.21 3.11
CA ASN A 95 2.46 0.33 2.09
C ASN A 95 1.06 0.63 2.67
N PHE A 96 0.48 -0.29 3.44
CA PHE A 96 -0.81 -0.06 4.09
C PHE A 96 -0.76 1.04 5.17
N LEU A 97 0.36 1.15 5.90
CA LEU A 97 0.56 2.23 6.87
C LEU A 97 0.59 3.59 6.18
N LEU A 98 1.30 3.70 5.07
CA LEU A 98 1.38 4.91 4.27
C LEU A 98 0.03 5.23 3.61
N GLU A 99 -0.66 4.24 3.06
CA GLU A 99 -2.01 4.41 2.50
C GLU A 99 -2.99 4.95 3.55
N ALA A 100 -3.00 4.39 4.75
CA ALA A 100 -3.83 4.88 5.85
C ALA A 100 -3.48 6.33 6.22
N LEU A 101 -2.19 6.67 6.31
CA LEU A 101 -1.73 8.04 6.61
C LEU A 101 -2.11 9.05 5.51
N ALA A 102 -2.12 8.61 4.24
CA ALA A 102 -2.60 9.43 3.12
C ALA A 102 -4.10 9.67 3.22
N LEU A 103 -4.90 8.64 3.53
CA LEU A 103 -6.35 8.73 3.65
C LEU A 103 -6.80 9.61 4.82
N ILE A 104 -6.09 9.57 5.96
CA ILE A 104 -6.36 10.47 7.10
C ILE A 104 -5.68 11.84 6.96
N ARG A 105 -4.98 12.09 5.85
CA ARG A 105 -4.31 13.36 5.51
C ARG A 105 -3.34 13.86 6.58
N TYR A 106 -2.39 13.00 6.96
CA TYR A 106 -1.37 13.34 7.95
C TYR A 106 0.06 13.40 7.32
N PRO A 107 0.37 14.49 6.58
CA PRO A 107 1.57 14.57 5.72
C PRO A 107 2.89 14.46 6.48
N SER A 108 3.04 15.06 7.65
CA SER A 108 4.30 15.01 8.40
C SER A 108 4.65 13.60 8.84
N LYS A 109 3.67 12.85 9.35
CA LYS A 109 3.87 11.47 9.76
C LYS A 109 4.05 10.53 8.57
N PHE A 110 3.32 10.80 7.48
CA PHE A 110 3.49 10.09 6.20
C PHE A 110 4.93 10.21 5.71
N LYS A 111 5.47 11.44 5.63
CA LYS A 111 6.85 11.71 5.20
C LYS A 111 7.88 10.96 6.04
N ASN A 112 7.74 11.01 7.36
CA ASN A 112 8.65 10.31 8.26
C ASN A 112 8.62 8.79 8.01
N ARG A 113 7.42 8.19 7.91
CA ARG A 113 7.28 6.75 7.66
C ARG A 113 7.75 6.32 6.27
N LEU A 114 7.58 7.19 5.25
CA LEU A 114 8.13 6.92 3.92
C LEU A 114 9.67 6.93 3.95
N ASN A 115 10.28 7.89 4.65
CA ASN A 115 11.73 7.93 4.83
C ASN A 115 12.25 6.70 5.59
N ASP A 116 11.56 6.26 6.65
CA ASP A 116 11.89 5.02 7.38
C ASP A 116 11.90 3.82 6.43
N LEU A 117 10.89 3.69 5.56
CA LEU A 117 10.83 2.62 4.56
C LEU A 117 12.01 2.70 3.58
N ILE A 118 12.25 3.89 3.00
CA ILE A 118 13.32 4.09 2.01
C ILE A 118 14.68 3.74 2.64
N ASN A 119 15.00 4.26 3.81
CA ASN A 119 16.25 3.97 4.51
C ASN A 119 16.41 2.48 4.82
N SER A 120 15.31 1.80 5.18
CA SER A 120 15.33 0.36 5.45
C SER A 120 15.65 -0.47 4.22
N VAL A 121 15.04 -0.16 3.06
CA VAL A 121 15.23 -0.94 1.82
C VAL A 121 16.55 -0.61 1.11
N GLU A 122 17.11 0.57 1.34
CA GLU A 122 18.43 0.98 0.84
C GLU A 122 19.58 0.45 1.72
N SER A 123 19.27 -0.10 2.89
CA SER A 123 20.24 -0.75 3.75
C SER A 123 20.84 -2.01 3.10
N THR A 124 22.14 -2.20 3.23
CA THR A 124 22.85 -3.40 2.72
C THR A 124 22.36 -4.71 3.34
N SER A 125 21.64 -4.64 4.45
CA SER A 125 21.08 -5.80 5.14
C SER A 125 19.70 -6.22 4.61
N PHE A 126 19.03 -5.41 3.77
CA PHE A 126 17.73 -5.76 3.20
C PHE A 126 17.93 -6.82 2.09
N PRO A 127 17.12 -7.91 2.07
CA PRO A 127 17.24 -8.93 1.05
C PRO A 127 16.88 -8.38 -0.34
N THR A 128 17.63 -8.79 -1.36
CA THR A 128 17.44 -8.33 -2.74
C THR A 128 17.17 -9.49 -3.67
N ASN A 129 16.17 -9.36 -4.51
CA ASN A 129 15.91 -10.16 -5.70
C ASN A 129 15.00 -9.35 -6.63
N GLN A 130 14.86 -9.77 -7.88
CA GLN A 130 14.12 -9.01 -8.90
C GLN A 130 12.68 -8.70 -8.50
N ASN A 131 11.95 -9.66 -7.89
CA ASN A 131 10.59 -9.44 -7.43
C ASN A 131 10.52 -8.40 -6.29
N LEU A 132 11.44 -8.47 -5.32
CA LEU A 132 11.50 -7.49 -4.25
C LEU A 132 11.90 -6.10 -4.76
N THR A 133 12.85 -6.03 -5.69
CA THR A 133 13.26 -4.76 -6.33
C THR A 133 12.07 -4.11 -7.04
N ALA A 134 11.31 -4.88 -7.81
CA ALA A 134 10.09 -4.39 -8.46
C ALA A 134 9.03 -3.93 -7.45
N LEU A 135 8.82 -4.67 -6.36
CA LEU A 135 7.86 -4.32 -5.32
C LEU A 135 8.28 -3.06 -4.56
N ILE A 136 9.57 -2.90 -4.23
CA ILE A 136 10.14 -1.70 -3.62
C ILE A 136 9.92 -0.51 -4.55
N PHE A 137 10.23 -0.65 -5.85
CA PHE A 137 10.00 0.38 -6.85
C PHE A 137 8.54 0.85 -6.85
N ILE A 138 7.59 -0.08 -6.96
CA ILE A 138 6.16 0.25 -6.96
C ILE A 138 5.77 1.02 -5.70
N TYR A 139 6.12 0.53 -4.51
CA TYR A 139 5.72 1.15 -3.26
C TYR A 139 6.40 2.49 -3.02
N LYS A 140 7.70 2.62 -3.37
CA LYS A 140 8.44 3.88 -3.28
C LYS A 140 7.76 4.97 -4.12
N TYR A 141 7.57 4.75 -5.42
CA TYR A 141 7.04 5.79 -6.31
C TYR A 141 5.56 6.03 -6.13
N ASN A 142 4.75 4.98 -5.86
CA ASN A 142 3.36 5.17 -5.50
C ASN A 142 3.20 6.11 -4.29
N ASN A 143 4.04 5.94 -3.28
CA ASN A 143 3.97 6.75 -2.07
C ASN A 143 4.68 8.11 -2.20
N LEU A 144 5.68 8.27 -3.07
CA LEU A 144 6.22 9.59 -3.42
C LEU A 144 5.16 10.47 -4.11
N PHE A 145 4.40 9.92 -5.04
CA PHE A 145 3.26 10.64 -5.62
C PHE A 145 2.23 11.03 -4.56
N ASN A 146 1.88 10.10 -3.65
CA ASN A 146 0.96 10.41 -2.55
C ASN A 146 1.49 11.53 -1.64
N LEU A 147 2.79 11.52 -1.31
CA LEU A 147 3.41 12.59 -0.51
C LEU A 147 3.29 13.94 -1.20
N HIS A 148 3.62 14.01 -2.49
CA HIS A 148 3.53 15.26 -3.23
C HIS A 148 2.08 15.78 -3.34
N VAL A 149 1.10 14.89 -3.45
CA VAL A 149 -0.33 15.27 -3.37
C VAL A 149 -0.66 15.83 -2.00
N LEU A 150 -0.23 15.18 -0.92
CA LEU A 150 -0.49 15.63 0.44
C LEU A 150 0.16 16.98 0.76
N GLU A 151 1.33 17.24 0.19
CA GLU A 151 2.08 18.51 0.35
C GLU A 151 1.64 19.58 -0.66
N GLY A 152 0.78 19.27 -1.64
CA GLY A 152 0.43 20.18 -2.74
C GLY A 152 1.60 20.49 -3.68
N ASN A 153 2.65 19.67 -3.68
CA ASN A 153 3.89 19.90 -4.44
C ASN A 153 3.89 19.16 -5.77
N PHE A 154 2.94 19.50 -6.65
CA PHE A 154 2.75 18.82 -7.94
C PHE A 154 3.94 18.97 -8.91
N LYS A 155 4.63 20.12 -8.88
CA LYS A 155 5.83 20.33 -9.71
C LYS A 155 6.96 19.35 -9.35
N ALA A 156 7.10 18.98 -8.08
CA ALA A 156 8.07 17.95 -7.67
C ALA A 156 7.67 16.56 -8.20
N SER A 157 6.37 16.24 -8.25
CA SER A 157 5.87 15.01 -8.85
C SER A 157 6.25 14.86 -10.32
N ILE A 158 6.17 15.95 -11.10
CA ILE A 158 6.56 15.92 -12.51
C ILE A 158 8.04 15.61 -12.69
N LYS A 159 8.89 16.11 -11.80
CA LYS A 159 10.35 15.87 -11.89
C LYS A 159 10.74 14.40 -11.73
N ILE A 160 9.95 13.60 -11.01
CA ILE A 160 10.23 12.17 -10.82
C ILE A 160 9.64 11.29 -11.93
N VAL A 161 8.78 11.83 -12.82
CA VAL A 161 8.13 11.05 -13.89
C VAL A 161 9.13 10.33 -14.80
N PRO A 162 10.23 10.94 -15.29
CA PRO A 162 11.21 10.23 -16.11
C PRO A 162 11.77 8.98 -15.40
N GLU A 163 12.18 9.11 -14.14
CA GLU A 163 12.71 8.01 -13.33
C GLU A 163 11.66 6.89 -13.14
N VAL A 164 10.39 7.25 -12.95
CA VAL A 164 9.28 6.28 -12.84
C VAL A 164 9.09 5.53 -14.16
N LEU A 165 9.17 6.20 -15.30
CA LEU A 165 9.02 5.56 -16.61
C LEU A 165 10.16 4.60 -16.91
N ASP A 166 11.40 5.00 -16.63
CA ASP A 166 12.58 4.15 -16.77
C ASP A 166 12.47 2.93 -15.83
N GLY A 167 12.05 3.15 -14.60
CA GLY A 167 11.82 2.08 -13.64
C GLY A 167 10.71 1.10 -14.04
N ILE A 168 9.64 1.56 -14.68
CA ILE A 168 8.60 0.68 -15.26
C ILE A 168 9.23 -0.20 -16.35
N GLU A 169 10.01 0.38 -17.25
CA GLU A 169 10.64 -0.38 -18.35
C GLU A 169 11.64 -1.42 -17.84
N ILE A 170 12.47 -1.06 -16.87
CA ILE A 170 13.44 -1.97 -16.24
C ILE A 170 12.74 -3.15 -15.54
N ASN A 171 11.63 -2.89 -14.86
CA ASN A 171 10.93 -3.87 -14.03
C ASN A 171 9.70 -4.50 -14.70
N LYS A 172 9.41 -4.23 -15.98
CA LYS A 172 8.15 -4.60 -16.65
C LYS A 172 7.77 -6.08 -16.57
N ASN A 173 8.76 -6.98 -16.49
CA ASN A 173 8.54 -8.42 -16.38
C ASN A 173 8.21 -8.89 -14.96
N PHE A 174 8.35 -8.01 -13.95
CA PHE A 174 8.16 -8.30 -12.53
C PHE A 174 7.06 -7.45 -11.89
N ILE A 175 6.53 -6.47 -12.63
CA ILE A 175 5.40 -5.63 -12.21
C ILE A 175 4.15 -6.14 -12.91
N ASP A 176 3.11 -6.42 -12.13
CA ASP A 176 1.82 -6.75 -12.74
C ASP A 176 1.20 -5.53 -13.45
N HIS A 177 0.37 -5.82 -14.43
CA HIS A 177 -0.26 -4.81 -15.27
C HIS A 177 -1.06 -3.77 -14.48
N HIS A 178 -1.73 -4.18 -13.39
CA HIS A 178 -2.52 -3.28 -12.56
C HIS A 178 -1.66 -2.18 -11.91
N HIS A 179 -0.48 -2.53 -11.39
CA HIS A 179 0.43 -1.53 -10.80
C HIS A 179 1.01 -0.58 -11.85
N ILE A 180 1.30 -1.05 -13.06
CA ILE A 180 1.73 -0.17 -14.16
C ILE A 180 0.62 0.84 -14.50
N MET A 181 -0.63 0.38 -14.60
CA MET A 181 -1.77 1.25 -14.87
C MET A 181 -2.00 2.26 -13.74
N LEU A 182 -1.82 1.84 -12.49
CA LEU A 182 -1.90 2.74 -11.33
C LEU A 182 -0.84 3.85 -11.39
N LEU A 183 0.41 3.52 -11.76
CA LEU A 183 1.45 4.53 -11.94
C LEU A 183 1.14 5.49 -13.09
N TYR A 184 0.67 4.99 -14.25
CA TYR A 184 0.22 5.86 -15.35
C TYR A 184 -0.94 6.77 -14.95
N TYR A 185 -1.91 6.24 -14.19
CA TYR A 185 -3.00 7.04 -13.65
C TYR A 185 -2.48 8.19 -12.77
N LYS A 186 -1.56 7.90 -11.84
CA LYS A 186 -0.97 8.94 -10.99
C LYS A 186 -0.20 9.97 -11.81
N ILE A 187 0.60 9.55 -12.79
CA ILE A 187 1.31 10.44 -13.70
C ILE A 187 0.32 11.35 -14.43
N ALA A 188 -0.78 10.80 -14.98
CA ALA A 188 -1.81 11.59 -15.64
C ALA A 188 -2.42 12.65 -14.70
N CYS A 189 -2.75 12.24 -13.45
CA CYS A 189 -3.26 13.17 -12.44
C CYS A 189 -2.25 14.29 -12.14
N MET A 190 -0.94 13.99 -12.06
CA MET A 190 0.08 15.03 -11.80
C MET A 190 0.16 16.03 -12.95
N TYR A 191 0.16 15.57 -14.20
CA TYR A 191 0.15 16.47 -15.36
C TYR A 191 -1.13 17.31 -15.43
N PHE A 192 -2.28 16.74 -15.10
CA PHE A 192 -3.54 17.48 -15.01
C PHE A 192 -3.47 18.63 -13.99
N THR A 193 -2.85 18.41 -12.83
CA THR A 193 -2.76 19.43 -11.76
C THR A 193 -1.79 20.57 -12.07
N VAL A 194 -0.95 20.45 -13.10
CA VAL A 194 -0.05 21.50 -13.56
C VAL A 194 -0.44 22.06 -14.95
N ASP A 195 -1.68 21.80 -15.38
CA ASP A 195 -2.28 22.24 -16.64
C ASP A 195 -1.55 21.73 -17.91
N ASP A 196 -0.76 20.67 -17.80
CA ASP A 196 -0.14 19.96 -18.93
C ASP A 196 -1.09 18.89 -19.48
N TYR A 197 -2.13 19.33 -20.20
CA TYR A 197 -3.18 18.45 -20.69
C TYR A 197 -2.69 17.48 -21.79
N ASP A 198 -1.70 17.85 -22.57
CA ASP A 198 -1.16 16.98 -23.64
C ASP A 198 -0.52 15.72 -23.02
N ASN A 199 0.33 15.90 -22.02
CA ASN A 199 0.90 14.77 -21.30
C ASN A 199 -0.15 14.02 -20.48
N CYS A 200 -1.13 14.69 -19.88
CA CYS A 200 -2.25 14.03 -19.21
C CYS A 200 -2.98 13.07 -20.17
N ILE A 201 -3.41 13.56 -21.34
CA ILE A 201 -4.11 12.76 -22.38
C ILE A 201 -3.23 11.60 -22.86
N LYS A 202 -1.92 11.80 -23.04
CA LYS A 202 -0.97 10.76 -23.41
C LYS A 202 -1.02 9.56 -22.44
N TYR A 203 -1.01 9.80 -21.11
CA TYR A 203 -1.01 8.72 -20.13
C TYR A 203 -2.39 8.12 -19.90
N VAL A 204 -3.47 8.90 -19.95
CA VAL A 204 -4.84 8.39 -20.00
C VAL A 204 -5.05 7.45 -21.19
N SER A 205 -4.54 7.83 -22.37
CA SER A 205 -4.62 7.00 -23.58
C SER A 205 -3.88 5.67 -23.43
N LYS A 206 -2.73 5.64 -22.71
CA LYS A 206 -2.03 4.39 -22.39
C LYS A 206 -2.88 3.46 -21.52
N ILE A 207 -3.62 4.00 -20.54
CA ILE A 207 -4.49 3.22 -19.66
C ILE A 207 -5.66 2.62 -20.47
N ILE A 208 -6.28 3.40 -21.33
CA ILE A 208 -7.45 2.96 -22.13
C ILE A 208 -7.07 1.89 -23.15
N LYS A 209 -5.91 2.03 -23.82
CA LYS A 209 -5.44 1.08 -24.85
C LYS A 209 -4.99 -0.27 -24.28
N ASN A 210 -4.75 -0.35 -23.01
CA ASN A 210 -4.27 -1.56 -22.32
C ASN A 210 -5.36 -2.24 -21.47
N LYS A 211 -6.63 -1.97 -21.76
CA LYS A 211 -7.78 -2.66 -21.14
C LYS A 211 -8.03 -4.04 -21.70
#